data_ee3273ba1c639b2bb4e33032a33e1e01
#
_entry.id   ee3273ba1c639b2bb4e33032a33e1e01
#
_cell.length_a   1.000
_cell.length_b   1.000
_cell.length_c   1.000
_cell.angle_alpha   90.00
_cell.angle_beta   90.00
_cell.angle_gamma   90.00
#
_symmetry.space_group_name_H-M   'P 1'
#
loop_
_entity.id
_entity.type
_entity.pdbx_description
1 polymer ?
#
loop_
_entity_poly.entity_id
_entity_poly.type
_entity_poly.pdbx_seq_one_letter_code
_entity_poly.pdbx_strand_id
1 'polypeptide(L)'
;MSNSPLIPQPNSHDAQEAVLIPLTEATIQRAKEGVAYARDRHANEIIRQALQSAEAIAEGASEHKVSGQMRRKVIRTLIHSLFRIKVEFSERIPTQPVLIAANHLNHIDPFLLLSELPAHPYSYIFGDARTLYNQWWKRQFLHFAKGVIPIERIWKEELAVIQAAKTGHKDLVELADAIEKYVPTGNSIECMRRLDRIVQGIFARGESIILFPEGRLGNAEAQLFVPLKRGVAIYALRSGVPILPVALIGTQDLYLCKQLTVRFGEPILSPQSSRPKAQQIQAIVDQLEAALTDLLPKDYQEPKEPKLLHHFLNHMFW
;
A
#
# COMPACT_ATOMS: atom_id res chain seq x y z
N MET A 1 -37.44 -12.82 10.30
CA MET A 1 -36.48 -13.61 9.49
C MET A 1 -35.44 -12.64 8.96
N SER A 2 -34.29 -12.58 9.61
CA SER A 2 -33.22 -11.60 9.34
C SER A 2 -32.32 -12.15 8.24
N ASN A 3 -32.43 -11.60 7.02
CA ASN A 3 -31.49 -11.88 5.94
C ASN A 3 -30.21 -11.06 6.17
N SER A 4 -29.25 -11.65 6.85
CA SER A 4 -27.89 -11.11 6.86
C SER A 4 -27.27 -11.18 5.44
N PRO A 5 -26.64 -10.12 4.94
CA PRO A 5 -26.05 -10.11 3.62
C PRO A 5 -24.82 -11.04 3.60
N LEU A 6 -24.84 -12.02 2.70
CA LEU A 6 -23.69 -12.87 2.35
C LEU A 6 -22.56 -11.98 1.79
N ILE A 7 -21.55 -11.73 2.60
CA ILE A 7 -20.27 -11.22 2.10
C ILE A 7 -19.63 -12.40 1.36
N PRO A 8 -19.12 -12.22 0.13
CA PRO A 8 -18.41 -13.28 -0.57
C PRO A 8 -17.25 -13.75 0.32
N GLN A 9 -17.23 -15.04 0.63
CA GLN A 9 -16.11 -15.69 1.28
C GLN A 9 -14.85 -15.40 0.45
N PRO A 10 -13.70 -15.13 1.06
CA PRO A 10 -12.44 -15.06 0.32
C PRO A 10 -12.30 -16.41 -0.38
N ASN A 11 -12.25 -16.37 -1.72
CA ASN A 11 -12.06 -17.58 -2.50
C ASN A 11 -10.79 -18.26 -2.00
N SER A 12 -10.85 -19.57 -1.83
CA SER A 12 -9.71 -20.45 -1.51
C SER A 12 -8.52 -20.29 -2.48
N HIS A 13 -8.70 -19.61 -3.62
CA HIS A 13 -7.66 -19.23 -4.56
C HIS A 13 -6.71 -18.15 -4.04
N ASP A 14 -7.16 -17.18 -3.22
CA ASP A 14 -6.26 -16.17 -2.63
C ASP A 14 -5.27 -16.76 -1.60
N ALA A 15 -5.60 -17.92 -1.05
CA ALA A 15 -4.71 -18.67 -0.14
C ALA A 15 -3.74 -19.63 -0.88
N GLN A 16 -4.00 -19.96 -2.15
CA GLN A 16 -3.19 -20.91 -2.93
C GLN A 16 -2.15 -20.28 -3.85
N GLU A 17 -2.22 -19.00 -4.14
CA GLU A 17 -1.22 -18.28 -4.95
C GLU A 17 -0.28 -17.38 -4.15
N ALA A 18 0.01 -17.69 -2.89
CA ALA A 18 1.22 -17.19 -2.28
C ALA A 18 2.38 -17.82 -3.07
N VAL A 19 2.93 -17.08 -4.04
CA VAL A 19 4.21 -17.43 -4.64
C VAL A 19 5.16 -17.70 -3.48
N LEU A 20 5.41 -18.97 -3.21
CA LEU A 20 6.27 -19.41 -2.12
C LEU A 20 7.65 -18.81 -2.39
N ILE A 21 8.00 -17.79 -1.62
CA ILE A 21 9.38 -17.30 -1.68
C ILE A 21 10.28 -18.41 -1.15
N PRO A 22 11.51 -18.52 -1.66
CA PRO A 22 12.46 -19.51 -1.17
C PRO A 22 12.66 -19.37 0.34
N LEU A 23 12.65 -20.50 1.04
CA LEU A 23 12.94 -20.54 2.46
C LEU A 23 14.45 -20.38 2.65
N THR A 24 14.90 -19.15 2.79
CA THR A 24 16.31 -18.80 3.05
C THR A 24 16.46 -18.37 4.49
N GLU A 25 17.70 -18.28 4.97
CA GLU A 25 17.99 -17.74 6.29
C GLU A 25 17.45 -16.31 6.46
N ALA A 26 17.56 -15.49 5.42
CA ALA A 26 16.99 -14.14 5.39
C ALA A 26 15.44 -14.15 5.50
N THR A 27 14.78 -15.12 4.86
CA THR A 27 13.31 -15.31 4.98
C THR A 27 12.92 -15.64 6.41
N ILE A 28 13.64 -16.58 7.04
CA ILE A 28 13.38 -16.98 8.43
C ILE A 28 13.66 -15.82 9.39
N GLN A 29 14.75 -15.10 9.18
CA GLN A 29 15.10 -13.94 10.00
C GLN A 29 14.02 -12.84 9.90
N ARG A 30 13.54 -12.56 8.70
CA ARG A 30 12.45 -11.58 8.50
C ARG A 30 11.15 -12.00 9.17
N ALA A 31 10.80 -13.28 9.16
CA ALA A 31 9.65 -13.80 9.88
C ALA A 31 9.82 -13.67 11.41
N LYS A 32 11.02 -13.91 11.94
CA LYS A 32 11.32 -13.69 13.38
C LYS A 32 11.16 -12.21 13.77
N GLU A 33 11.62 -11.30 12.94
CA GLU A 33 11.42 -9.85 13.14
C GLU A 33 9.93 -9.48 13.14
N GLY A 34 9.14 -10.05 12.21
CA GLY A 34 7.70 -9.85 12.14
C GLY A 34 6.99 -10.27 13.43
N VAL A 35 7.37 -11.41 14.01
CA VAL A 35 6.85 -11.87 15.30
C VAL A 35 7.29 -10.95 16.44
N ALA A 36 8.55 -10.49 16.43
CA ALA A 36 9.05 -9.56 17.43
C ALA A 36 8.26 -8.24 17.42
N TYR A 37 8.00 -7.67 16.24
CA TYR A 37 7.16 -6.49 16.09
C TYR A 37 5.71 -6.73 16.52
N ALA A 38 5.13 -7.89 16.20
CA ALA A 38 3.79 -8.26 16.62
C ALA A 38 3.65 -8.43 18.15
N ARG A 39 4.74 -8.71 18.86
CA ARG A 39 4.81 -8.79 20.33
C ARG A 39 5.07 -7.46 21.03
N ASP A 40 5.49 -6.44 20.30
CA ASP A 40 5.77 -5.11 20.87
C ASP A 40 4.47 -4.44 21.32
N ARG A 41 4.21 -4.46 22.62
CA ARG A 41 2.99 -3.88 23.21
C ARG A 41 2.86 -2.39 22.95
N HIS A 42 3.97 -1.66 22.95
CA HIS A 42 3.97 -0.22 22.70
C HIS A 42 3.63 0.09 21.23
N ALA A 43 4.23 -0.63 20.29
CA ALA A 43 3.89 -0.51 18.87
C ALA A 43 2.41 -0.85 18.61
N ASN A 44 1.92 -1.95 19.19
CA ASN A 44 0.52 -2.36 19.05
C ASN A 44 -0.46 -1.32 19.60
N GLU A 45 -0.14 -0.67 20.71
CA GLU A 45 -0.97 0.42 21.26
C GLU A 45 -1.02 1.62 20.31
N ILE A 46 0.11 2.01 19.71
CA ILE A 46 0.16 3.09 18.72
C ILE A 46 -0.65 2.73 17.46
N ILE A 47 -0.51 1.51 16.97
CA ILE A 47 -1.27 1.00 15.83
C ILE A 47 -2.78 1.06 16.13
N ARG A 48 -3.19 0.59 17.30
CA ARG A 48 -4.59 0.63 17.74
C ARG A 48 -5.13 2.05 17.79
N GLN A 49 -4.37 2.99 18.35
CA GLN A 49 -4.75 4.41 18.39
C GLN A 49 -4.84 5.02 16.99
N ALA A 50 -3.90 4.68 16.10
CA ALA A 50 -3.93 5.14 14.72
C ALA A 50 -5.16 4.62 13.95
N LEU A 51 -5.54 3.36 14.16
CA LEU A 51 -6.76 2.77 13.60
C LEU A 51 -8.03 3.45 14.14
N GLN A 52 -8.10 3.65 15.46
CA GLN A 52 -9.22 4.37 16.08
C GLN A 52 -9.33 5.81 15.57
N SER A 53 -8.20 6.50 15.41
CA SER A 53 -8.18 7.83 14.81
C SER A 53 -8.69 7.83 13.37
N ALA A 54 -8.28 6.85 12.56
CA ALA A 54 -8.76 6.72 11.18
C ALA A 54 -10.28 6.46 11.13
N GLU A 55 -10.83 5.64 12.03
CA GLU A 55 -12.28 5.43 12.15
C GLU A 55 -13.01 6.72 12.56
N ALA A 56 -12.54 7.40 13.60
CA ALA A 56 -13.13 8.64 14.06
C ALA A 56 -13.13 9.72 12.96
N ILE A 57 -12.06 9.82 12.18
CA ILE A 57 -11.99 10.71 11.02
C ILE A 57 -13.04 10.33 9.98
N ALA A 58 -13.14 9.05 9.66
CA ALA A 58 -14.14 8.55 8.71
C ALA A 58 -15.58 8.83 9.17
N GLU A 59 -15.83 8.84 10.48
CA GLU A 59 -17.12 9.17 11.11
C GLU A 59 -17.37 10.68 11.27
N GLY A 60 -16.45 11.53 10.80
CA GLY A 60 -16.63 12.99 10.78
C GLY A 60 -15.89 13.75 11.88
N ALA A 61 -15.11 13.08 12.72
CA ALA A 61 -14.29 13.78 13.70
C ALA A 61 -13.29 14.74 13.02
N SER A 62 -13.06 15.90 13.64
CA SER A 62 -12.01 16.80 13.17
C SER A 62 -10.63 16.23 13.48
N GLU A 63 -9.80 16.12 12.48
CA GLU A 63 -8.41 15.74 12.65
C GLU A 63 -7.53 17.00 12.74
N HIS A 64 -6.69 17.10 13.79
CA HIS A 64 -5.58 18.04 13.79
C HIS A 64 -4.48 17.51 12.87
N LYS A 65 -4.62 17.75 11.56
CA LYS A 65 -3.64 17.40 10.56
C LYS A 65 -2.89 18.63 10.07
N VAL A 66 -1.63 18.43 9.72
CA VAL A 66 -0.86 19.41 8.97
C VAL A 66 -1.59 19.69 7.66
N SER A 67 -1.68 20.96 7.26
CA SER A 67 -2.33 21.32 5.99
C SER A 67 -1.71 20.52 4.83
N GLY A 68 -2.53 20.12 3.86
CA GLY A 68 -2.05 19.39 2.68
C GLY A 68 -0.93 20.14 1.96
N GLN A 69 -1.00 21.49 1.93
CA GLN A 69 0.04 22.34 1.33
C GLN A 69 1.37 22.23 2.07
N MET A 70 1.35 22.29 3.42
CA MET A 70 2.56 22.18 4.23
C MET A 70 3.18 20.80 4.07
N ARG A 71 2.37 19.72 4.19
CA ARG A 71 2.81 18.35 3.99
C ARG A 71 3.48 18.17 2.62
N ARG A 72 2.79 18.59 1.55
CA ARG A 72 3.31 18.52 0.19
C ARG A 72 4.61 19.29 0.06
N LYS A 73 4.69 20.53 0.57
CA LYS A 73 5.90 21.38 0.49
C LYS A 73 7.10 20.69 1.15
N VAL A 74 6.94 20.14 2.35
CA VAL A 74 8.02 19.45 3.07
C VAL A 74 8.47 18.20 2.33
N ILE A 75 7.52 17.33 1.94
CA ILE A 75 7.85 16.09 1.24
C ILE A 75 8.48 16.40 -0.12
N ARG A 76 7.92 17.35 -0.87
CA ARG A 76 8.45 17.75 -2.17
C ARG A 76 9.88 18.30 -2.07
N THR A 77 10.15 19.16 -1.09
CA THR A 77 11.49 19.69 -0.88
C THR A 77 12.48 18.55 -0.62
N LEU A 78 12.11 17.59 0.23
CA LEU A 78 12.96 16.43 0.52
C LEU A 78 13.19 15.57 -0.73
N ILE A 79 12.14 15.18 -1.44
CA ILE A 79 12.22 14.32 -2.63
C ILE A 79 13.06 15.01 -3.73
N HIS A 80 12.79 16.27 -4.02
CA HIS A 80 13.53 17.03 -5.05
C HIS A 80 14.97 17.38 -4.66
N SER A 81 15.32 17.34 -3.36
CA SER A 81 16.72 17.46 -2.93
C SER A 81 17.54 16.19 -3.16
N LEU A 82 16.88 15.04 -3.25
CA LEU A 82 17.53 13.74 -3.43
C LEU A 82 17.47 13.23 -4.87
N PHE A 83 16.41 13.58 -5.61
CA PHE A 83 16.12 13.02 -6.93
C PHE A 83 15.72 14.10 -7.96
N ARG A 84 15.93 13.79 -9.22
CA ARG A 84 15.36 14.58 -10.33
C ARG A 84 14.00 14.00 -10.70
N ILE A 85 12.92 14.74 -10.50
CA ILE A 85 11.57 14.25 -10.73
C ILE A 85 11.05 14.72 -12.09
N LYS A 86 10.63 13.76 -12.92
CA LYS A 86 9.89 13.99 -14.15
C LYS A 86 8.43 13.63 -13.94
N VAL A 87 7.53 14.57 -14.20
CA VAL A 87 6.08 14.33 -14.12
C VAL A 87 5.52 14.36 -15.53
N GLU A 88 4.71 13.33 -15.86
CA GLU A 88 4.07 13.21 -17.16
C GLU A 88 2.55 13.13 -16.99
N PHE A 89 1.81 13.85 -17.84
CA PHE A 89 0.34 13.87 -17.88
C PHE A 89 -0.32 14.34 -16.57
N SER A 90 0.26 15.33 -15.91
CA SER A 90 -0.31 15.86 -14.65
C SER A 90 -1.70 16.49 -14.82
N GLU A 91 -2.08 16.88 -16.04
CA GLU A 91 -3.42 17.37 -16.41
C GLU A 91 -4.52 16.32 -16.26
N ARG A 92 -4.17 15.04 -16.17
CA ARG A 92 -5.11 13.94 -15.95
C ARG A 92 -5.52 13.77 -14.50
N ILE A 93 -4.88 14.46 -13.57
CA ILE A 93 -5.20 14.35 -12.15
C ILE A 93 -6.56 15.01 -11.89
N PRO A 94 -7.58 14.25 -11.41
CA PRO A 94 -8.88 14.81 -11.11
C PRO A 94 -8.82 15.83 -9.96
N THR A 95 -9.65 16.87 -10.03
CA THR A 95 -9.82 17.82 -8.93
C THR A 95 -10.76 17.31 -7.83
N GLN A 96 -11.53 16.25 -8.11
CA GLN A 96 -12.42 15.57 -7.20
C GLN A 96 -11.71 14.41 -6.50
N PRO A 97 -12.30 13.83 -5.43
CA PRO A 97 -11.77 12.64 -4.78
C PRO A 97 -11.52 11.50 -5.76
N VAL A 98 -10.38 10.84 -5.59
CA VAL A 98 -9.92 9.77 -6.50
C VAL A 98 -9.18 8.70 -5.72
N LEU A 99 -9.30 7.46 -6.19
CA LEU A 99 -8.48 6.36 -5.71
C LEU A 99 -7.24 6.27 -6.62
N ILE A 100 -6.07 6.66 -6.08
CA ILE A 100 -4.80 6.61 -6.80
C ILE A 100 -4.25 5.19 -6.69
N ALA A 101 -4.06 4.52 -7.82
CA ALA A 101 -3.53 3.16 -7.90
C ALA A 101 -2.19 3.15 -8.63
N ALA A 102 -1.10 2.84 -7.93
CA ALA A 102 0.26 2.85 -8.49
C ALA A 102 0.96 1.50 -8.35
N ASN A 103 1.93 1.22 -9.24
CA ASN A 103 2.89 0.14 -9.02
C ASN A 103 3.80 0.46 -7.83
N HIS A 104 4.41 -0.57 -7.22
CA HIS A 104 5.15 -0.42 -5.96
C HIS A 104 6.48 -1.15 -6.00
N LEU A 105 7.57 -0.41 -6.07
CA LEU A 105 8.93 -0.96 -6.15
C LEU A 105 9.79 -0.63 -4.94
N ASN A 106 9.47 0.48 -4.24
CA ASN A 106 10.28 0.95 -3.11
C ASN A 106 9.43 1.65 -2.05
N HIS A 107 9.89 1.65 -0.81
CA HIS A 107 9.24 2.35 0.29
C HIS A 107 9.16 3.88 0.13
N ILE A 108 9.88 4.46 -0.84
CA ILE A 108 9.82 5.89 -1.18
C ILE A 108 8.59 6.24 -2.03
N ASP A 109 7.99 5.25 -2.71
CA ASP A 109 6.91 5.46 -3.67
C ASP A 109 5.73 6.29 -3.12
N PRO A 110 5.24 6.05 -1.89
CA PRO A 110 4.18 6.87 -1.31
C PRO A 110 4.58 8.35 -1.18
N PHE A 111 5.84 8.62 -0.82
CA PHE A 111 6.35 9.98 -0.66
C PHE A 111 6.56 10.67 -2.01
N LEU A 112 6.99 9.93 -3.02
CA LEU A 112 7.09 10.41 -4.38
C LEU A 112 5.71 10.83 -4.91
N LEU A 113 4.67 10.01 -4.71
CA LEU A 113 3.29 10.38 -5.05
C LEU A 113 2.83 11.62 -4.31
N LEU A 114 3.01 11.69 -2.98
CA LEU A 114 2.61 12.85 -2.16
C LEU A 114 3.35 14.14 -2.55
N SER A 115 4.55 14.04 -3.09
CA SER A 115 5.28 15.22 -3.57
C SER A 115 4.70 15.81 -4.84
N GLU A 116 4.15 14.96 -5.73
CA GLU A 116 3.68 15.39 -7.05
C GLU A 116 2.15 15.55 -7.14
N LEU A 117 1.39 14.86 -6.31
CA LEU A 117 -0.06 15.05 -6.23
C LEU A 117 -0.43 16.45 -5.70
N PRO A 118 -1.57 17.01 -6.09
CA PRO A 118 -2.12 18.23 -5.50
C PRO A 118 -2.28 18.12 -3.99
N ALA A 119 -2.22 19.24 -3.29
CA ALA A 119 -2.44 19.29 -1.85
C ALA A 119 -3.90 19.00 -1.45
N HIS A 120 -4.81 19.21 -2.40
CA HIS A 120 -6.25 18.96 -2.27
C HIS A 120 -6.77 18.30 -3.55
N PRO A 121 -7.61 17.25 -3.44
CA PRO A 121 -8.03 16.54 -2.22
C PRO A 121 -6.85 15.99 -1.40
N TYR A 122 -6.99 15.96 -0.05
CA TYR A 122 -5.96 15.38 0.80
C TYR A 122 -5.89 13.87 0.55
N SER A 123 -4.68 13.36 0.33
CA SER A 123 -4.49 11.94 0.02
C SER A 123 -4.07 11.14 1.24
N TYR A 124 -4.83 10.09 1.58
CA TYR A 124 -4.49 9.08 2.59
C TYR A 124 -3.72 7.94 1.93
N ILE A 125 -2.86 7.27 2.70
CA ILE A 125 -2.04 6.15 2.22
C ILE A 125 -2.31 4.93 3.07
N PHE A 126 -2.45 3.77 2.44
CA PHE A 126 -2.38 2.50 3.15
C PHE A 126 -0.94 2.08 3.38
N GLY A 127 -0.64 1.63 4.60
CA GLY A 127 0.68 1.15 4.93
C GLY A 127 0.66 -0.01 5.91
N ASP A 128 1.64 -0.91 5.79
CA ASP A 128 1.80 -2.03 6.71
C ASP A 128 2.09 -1.53 8.13
N ALA A 129 1.20 -1.85 9.06
CA ALA A 129 1.23 -1.34 10.41
C ALA A 129 2.57 -1.63 11.11
N ARG A 130 3.10 -2.85 11.00
CA ARG A 130 4.34 -3.25 11.67
C ARG A 130 5.57 -2.57 11.07
N THR A 131 5.59 -2.35 9.76
CA THR A 131 6.70 -1.66 9.08
C THR A 131 6.68 -0.14 9.36
N LEU A 132 5.49 0.46 9.43
CA LEU A 132 5.34 1.90 9.66
C LEU A 132 5.77 2.32 11.08
N TYR A 133 5.50 1.49 12.07
CA TYR A 133 5.68 1.86 13.48
C TYR A 133 6.87 1.17 14.16
N ASN A 134 7.72 0.47 13.41
CA ASN A 134 8.85 -0.28 13.96
C ASN A 134 9.99 0.59 14.52
N GLN A 135 10.12 1.85 14.07
CA GLN A 135 11.21 2.74 14.48
C GLN A 135 10.68 4.08 15.01
N TRP A 136 11.33 4.64 16.01
CA TRP A 136 10.88 5.87 16.67
C TRP A 136 10.79 7.07 15.71
N TRP A 137 11.76 7.26 14.83
CA TRP A 137 11.77 8.36 13.87
C TRP A 137 10.65 8.24 12.83
N LYS A 138 10.29 7.02 12.40
CA LYS A 138 9.13 6.78 11.54
C LYS A 138 7.85 7.19 12.25
N ARG A 139 7.70 6.89 13.54
CA ARG A 139 6.54 7.29 14.35
C ARG A 139 6.40 8.81 14.40
N GLN A 140 7.52 9.55 14.63
CA GLN A 140 7.52 11.02 14.63
C GLN A 140 7.16 11.58 13.25
N PHE A 141 7.73 11.00 12.20
CA PHE A 141 7.42 11.42 10.83
C PHE A 141 5.94 11.17 10.48
N LEU A 142 5.39 10.01 10.82
CA LEU A 142 3.99 9.68 10.59
C LEU A 142 3.05 10.54 11.44
N HIS A 143 3.46 10.88 12.66
CA HIS A 143 2.72 11.83 13.49
C HIS A 143 2.65 13.22 12.85
N PHE A 144 3.71 13.67 12.20
CA PHE A 144 3.73 14.90 11.40
C PHE A 144 2.93 14.75 10.11
N ALA A 145 3.23 13.72 9.31
CA ALA A 145 2.66 13.56 7.97
C ALA A 145 1.15 13.31 8.00
N LYS A 146 0.65 12.60 9.04
CA LYS A 146 -0.77 12.18 9.13
C LYS A 146 -1.29 11.50 7.84
N GLY A 147 -2.56 11.13 7.82
CA GLY A 147 -3.17 10.56 6.63
C GLY A 147 -2.63 9.18 6.23
N VAL A 148 -2.15 8.40 7.20
CA VAL A 148 -1.76 7.01 7.00
C VAL A 148 -2.76 6.10 7.68
N ILE A 149 -3.27 5.14 6.93
CA ILE A 149 -4.20 4.10 7.40
C ILE A 149 -3.38 2.83 7.61
N PRO A 150 -3.12 2.40 8.85
CA PRO A 150 -2.38 1.19 9.10
C PRO A 150 -3.18 -0.04 8.70
N ILE A 151 -2.56 -0.95 7.96
CA ILE A 151 -3.13 -2.24 7.58
C ILE A 151 -2.38 -3.33 8.31
N GLU A 152 -3.13 -4.17 8.99
CA GLU A 152 -2.62 -5.41 9.56
C GLU A 152 -2.65 -6.51 8.49
N ARG A 153 -1.52 -7.18 8.29
CA ARG A 153 -1.40 -8.30 7.34
C ARG A 153 -0.31 -9.26 7.76
N ILE A 154 -0.44 -10.49 7.34
CA ILE A 154 0.64 -11.47 7.41
C ILE A 154 1.67 -11.21 6.29
N TRP A 155 2.95 -11.32 6.58
CA TRP A 155 4.00 -11.16 5.59
C TRP A 155 4.24 -12.44 4.79
N LYS A 156 4.76 -12.31 3.58
CA LYS A 156 5.07 -13.46 2.71
C LYS A 156 6.13 -14.39 3.33
N GLU A 157 7.07 -13.83 4.09
CA GLU A 157 8.09 -14.54 4.83
C GLU A 157 7.47 -15.40 5.95
N GLU A 158 6.48 -14.88 6.62
CA GLU A 158 5.72 -15.59 7.68
C GLU A 158 4.88 -16.74 7.08
N LEU A 159 4.23 -16.48 5.93
CA LEU A 159 3.51 -17.53 5.21
C LEU A 159 4.44 -18.65 4.74
N ALA A 160 5.64 -18.31 4.26
CA ALA A 160 6.64 -19.31 3.85
C ALA A 160 7.09 -20.17 5.02
N VAL A 161 7.29 -19.60 6.21
CA VAL A 161 7.63 -20.34 7.44
C VAL A 161 6.49 -21.25 7.87
N ILE A 162 5.24 -20.77 7.89
CA ILE A 162 4.07 -21.60 8.23
C ILE A 162 3.96 -22.77 7.27
N GLN A 163 4.11 -22.55 5.98
CA GLN A 163 4.04 -23.59 4.97
C GLN A 163 5.19 -24.60 5.12
N ALA A 164 6.41 -24.14 5.37
CA ALA A 164 7.56 -25.00 5.59
C ALA A 164 7.37 -25.90 6.83
N ALA A 165 6.88 -25.35 7.94
CA ALA A 165 6.54 -26.13 9.13
C ALA A 165 5.51 -27.23 8.83
N LYS A 166 4.46 -26.91 8.04
CA LYS A 166 3.44 -27.88 7.61
C LYS A 166 3.99 -28.96 6.65
N THR A 167 5.04 -28.67 5.90
CA THR A 167 5.65 -29.61 4.95
C THR A 167 6.85 -30.39 5.50
N GLY A 168 7.11 -30.31 6.81
CA GLY A 168 8.04 -31.20 7.50
C GLY A 168 9.30 -30.55 8.11
N HIS A 169 9.45 -29.22 8.02
CA HIS A 169 10.51 -28.48 8.70
C HIS A 169 10.20 -28.33 10.20
N LYS A 170 10.55 -29.39 10.99
CA LYS A 170 10.24 -29.44 12.44
C LYS A 170 10.93 -28.34 13.25
N ASP A 171 12.05 -27.83 12.78
CA ASP A 171 12.81 -26.73 13.36
C ASP A 171 12.09 -25.36 13.27
N LEU A 172 11.07 -25.25 12.42
CA LEU A 172 10.27 -24.03 12.23
C LEU A 172 8.89 -24.07 12.92
N VAL A 173 8.50 -25.18 13.55
CA VAL A 173 7.18 -25.32 14.18
C VAL A 173 6.95 -24.27 15.26
N GLU A 174 7.91 -24.05 16.16
CA GLU A 174 7.77 -23.05 17.22
C GLU A 174 7.61 -21.62 16.65
N LEU A 175 8.30 -21.30 15.56
CA LEU A 175 8.19 -20.01 14.90
C LEU A 175 6.83 -19.89 14.18
N ALA A 176 6.37 -20.94 13.52
CA ALA A 176 5.05 -20.98 12.89
C ALA A 176 3.92 -20.78 13.89
N ASP A 177 3.96 -21.48 15.04
CA ASP A 177 3.01 -21.32 16.14
C ASP A 177 3.03 -19.89 16.70
N ALA A 178 4.22 -19.30 16.81
CA ALA A 178 4.35 -17.92 17.25
C ALA A 178 3.74 -16.92 16.24
N ILE A 179 3.91 -17.18 14.94
CA ILE A 179 3.29 -16.36 13.88
C ILE A 179 1.75 -16.48 13.99
N GLU A 180 1.21 -17.69 14.00
CA GLU A 180 -0.24 -17.92 14.07
C GLU A 180 -0.86 -17.30 15.34
N LYS A 181 -0.12 -17.28 16.45
CA LYS A 181 -0.59 -16.75 17.73
C LYS A 181 -0.55 -15.22 17.82
N TYR A 182 0.49 -14.57 17.31
CA TYR A 182 0.75 -13.15 17.58
C TYR A 182 0.57 -12.24 16.37
N VAL A 183 0.69 -12.76 15.15
CA VAL A 183 0.62 -11.95 13.94
C VAL A 183 -0.83 -11.81 13.49
N PRO A 184 -1.36 -10.57 13.43
CA PRO A 184 -2.70 -10.36 12.90
C PRO A 184 -2.73 -10.65 11.39
N THR A 185 -3.67 -11.47 10.96
CA THR A 185 -3.79 -11.85 9.54
C THR A 185 -4.44 -10.78 8.68
N GLY A 186 -5.16 -9.83 9.30
CA GLY A 186 -5.94 -8.81 8.58
C GLY A 186 -7.13 -9.34 7.79
N ASN A 187 -7.33 -10.66 7.75
CA ASN A 187 -8.35 -11.31 6.91
C ASN A 187 -9.69 -11.55 7.63
N SER A 188 -9.85 -11.07 8.87
CA SER A 188 -11.12 -11.20 9.55
C SER A 188 -12.20 -10.34 8.88
N ILE A 189 -13.44 -10.83 8.87
CA ILE A 189 -14.60 -10.09 8.33
C ILE A 189 -14.72 -8.72 9.03
N GLU A 190 -14.41 -8.67 10.30
CA GLU A 190 -14.46 -7.44 11.10
C GLU A 190 -13.39 -6.45 10.64
N CYS A 191 -12.15 -6.88 10.42
CA CYS A 191 -11.07 -6.06 9.90
C CYS A 191 -11.41 -5.50 8.52
N MET A 192 -11.92 -6.35 7.61
CA MET A 192 -12.33 -5.91 6.27
C MET A 192 -13.48 -4.90 6.30
N ARG A 193 -14.49 -5.12 7.18
CA ARG A 193 -15.60 -4.17 7.36
C ARG A 193 -15.12 -2.84 7.94
N ARG A 194 -14.21 -2.89 8.89
CA ARG A 194 -13.59 -1.72 9.50
C ARG A 194 -12.86 -0.89 8.43
N LEU A 195 -12.01 -1.52 7.66
CA LEU A 195 -11.26 -0.87 6.60
C LEU A 195 -12.19 -0.26 5.53
N ASP A 196 -13.24 -0.98 5.14
CA ASP A 196 -14.23 -0.48 4.21
C ASP A 196 -14.95 0.77 4.76
N ARG A 197 -15.36 0.80 6.03
CA ARG A 197 -15.95 2.00 6.65
C ARG A 197 -15.00 3.19 6.61
N ILE A 198 -13.73 2.97 6.95
CA ILE A 198 -12.69 4.02 6.89
C ILE A 198 -12.57 4.58 5.47
N VAL A 199 -12.44 3.71 4.48
CA VAL A 199 -12.32 4.10 3.06
C VAL A 199 -13.53 4.91 2.59
N GLN A 200 -14.74 4.39 2.84
CA GLN A 200 -15.98 5.08 2.43
C GLN A 200 -16.12 6.44 3.14
N GLY A 201 -15.77 6.51 4.42
CA GLY A 201 -15.81 7.76 5.17
C GLY A 201 -14.81 8.79 4.64
N ILE A 202 -13.60 8.40 4.26
CA ILE A 202 -12.61 9.30 3.66
C ILE A 202 -13.12 9.87 2.32
N PHE A 203 -13.63 9.02 1.44
CA PHE A 203 -14.19 9.49 0.16
C PHE A 203 -15.43 10.39 0.36
N ALA A 204 -16.30 10.07 1.32
CA ALA A 204 -17.47 10.91 1.64
C ALA A 204 -17.07 12.31 2.14
N ARG A 205 -15.88 12.47 2.71
CA ARG A 205 -15.31 13.77 3.12
C ARG A 205 -14.69 14.56 1.97
N GLY A 206 -14.71 14.03 0.77
CA GLY A 206 -14.08 14.67 -0.38
C GLY A 206 -12.56 14.52 -0.43
N GLU A 207 -12.02 13.46 0.18
CA GLU A 207 -10.58 13.21 0.25
C GLU A 207 -10.20 11.97 -0.59
N SER A 208 -8.93 11.82 -0.94
CA SER A 208 -8.42 10.78 -1.83
C SER A 208 -7.64 9.71 -1.07
N ILE A 209 -7.46 8.55 -1.72
CA ILE A 209 -6.69 7.44 -1.14
C ILE A 209 -5.67 6.96 -2.16
N ILE A 210 -4.43 6.74 -1.69
CA ILE A 210 -3.35 6.09 -2.43
C ILE A 210 -3.26 4.65 -1.98
N LEU A 211 -3.25 3.73 -2.92
CA LEU A 211 -2.96 2.34 -2.65
C LEU A 211 -2.13 1.70 -3.77
N PHE A 212 -1.48 0.62 -3.42
CA PHE A 212 -0.63 -0.16 -4.32
C PHE A 212 -1.30 -1.52 -4.55
N PRO A 213 -1.97 -1.71 -5.71
CA PRO A 213 -2.83 -2.88 -5.94
C PRO A 213 -2.06 -4.19 -6.07
N GLU A 214 -0.74 -4.15 -6.25
CA GLU A 214 0.13 -5.33 -6.19
C GLU A 214 0.15 -5.98 -4.80
N GLY A 215 -0.12 -5.20 -3.73
CA GLY A 215 -0.12 -5.65 -2.34
C GLY A 215 1.26 -6.05 -1.81
N ARG A 216 2.33 -5.77 -2.54
CA ARG A 216 3.73 -6.07 -2.21
C ARG A 216 4.66 -5.18 -3.03
N LEU A 217 5.94 -5.16 -2.66
CA LEU A 217 6.97 -4.57 -3.52
C LEU A 217 7.24 -5.48 -4.72
N GLY A 218 7.30 -4.90 -5.91
CA GLY A 218 7.72 -5.57 -7.14
C GLY A 218 9.20 -5.94 -7.12
N ASN A 219 9.58 -6.81 -8.05
CA ASN A 219 10.94 -7.36 -8.09
C ASN A 219 11.80 -6.76 -9.22
N ALA A 220 11.18 -6.10 -10.19
CA ALA A 220 11.88 -5.56 -11.35
C ALA A 220 11.25 -4.25 -11.82
N GLU A 221 12.11 -3.34 -12.28
CA GLU A 221 11.70 -2.06 -12.86
C GLU A 221 10.84 -2.29 -14.10
N ALA A 222 9.84 -1.43 -14.28
CA ALA A 222 8.91 -1.47 -15.40
C ALA A 222 8.10 -2.78 -15.55
N GLN A 223 8.02 -3.59 -14.50
CA GLN A 223 7.20 -4.79 -14.46
C GLN A 223 6.14 -4.67 -13.39
N LEU A 224 4.90 -4.98 -13.75
CA LEU A 224 3.78 -5.03 -12.82
C LEU A 224 3.67 -6.43 -12.22
N PHE A 225 3.53 -6.52 -10.91
CA PHE A 225 3.26 -7.79 -10.25
C PHE A 225 1.76 -8.10 -10.30
N VAL A 226 1.40 -9.15 -11.04
CA VAL A 226 0.01 -9.60 -11.22
C VAL A 226 -0.21 -10.95 -10.53
N PRO A 227 -1.46 -11.30 -10.17
CA PRO A 227 -2.69 -10.53 -10.34
C PRO A 227 -2.83 -9.38 -9.31
N LEU A 228 -3.47 -8.31 -9.72
CA LEU A 228 -3.74 -7.16 -8.83
C LEU A 228 -4.79 -7.53 -7.78
N LYS A 229 -4.66 -6.94 -6.58
CA LYS A 229 -5.61 -7.15 -5.48
C LYS A 229 -6.97 -6.50 -5.77
N ARG A 230 -8.04 -7.27 -5.61
CA ARG A 230 -9.42 -6.88 -5.92
C ARG A 230 -9.95 -5.72 -5.05
N GLY A 231 -9.31 -5.44 -3.93
CA GLY A 231 -9.69 -4.37 -3.00
C GLY A 231 -9.80 -2.99 -3.67
N VAL A 232 -8.90 -2.67 -4.62
CA VAL A 232 -8.94 -1.42 -5.38
C VAL A 232 -10.27 -1.23 -6.10
N ALA A 233 -10.71 -2.26 -6.83
CA ALA A 233 -11.98 -2.22 -7.57
C ALA A 233 -13.20 -2.21 -6.65
N ILE A 234 -13.16 -2.96 -5.54
CA ILE A 234 -14.25 -2.98 -4.55
C ILE A 234 -14.45 -1.60 -3.95
N TYR A 235 -13.38 -0.93 -3.52
CA TYR A 235 -13.47 0.40 -2.92
C TYR A 235 -13.97 1.44 -3.92
N ALA A 236 -13.44 1.46 -5.13
CA ALA A 236 -13.86 2.37 -6.18
C ALA A 236 -15.34 2.19 -6.57
N LEU A 237 -15.76 0.93 -6.80
CA LEU A 237 -17.16 0.62 -7.13
C LEU A 237 -18.12 0.99 -5.99
N ARG A 238 -17.76 0.77 -4.73
CA ARG A 238 -18.63 1.09 -3.59
C ARG A 238 -18.78 2.59 -3.37
N SER A 239 -17.72 3.35 -3.55
CA SER A 239 -17.72 4.80 -3.37
C SER A 239 -18.17 5.57 -4.63
N GLY A 240 -18.06 4.95 -5.82
CA GLY A 240 -18.30 5.63 -7.10
C GLY A 240 -17.21 6.62 -7.50
N VAL A 241 -16.05 6.57 -6.84
CA VAL A 241 -14.90 7.43 -7.19
C VAL A 241 -14.12 6.82 -8.36
N PRO A 242 -13.53 7.65 -9.24
CA PRO A 242 -12.66 7.15 -10.29
C PRO A 242 -11.36 6.57 -9.73
N ILE A 243 -10.74 5.66 -10.47
CA ILE A 243 -9.39 5.18 -10.19
C ILE A 243 -8.42 5.94 -11.11
N LEU A 244 -7.38 6.53 -10.53
CA LEU A 244 -6.29 7.16 -11.27
C LEU A 244 -5.09 6.20 -11.31
N PRO A 245 -4.82 5.54 -12.46
CA PRO A 245 -3.63 4.73 -12.61
C PRO A 245 -2.38 5.61 -12.63
N VAL A 246 -1.32 5.19 -11.95
CA VAL A 246 -0.06 5.93 -11.93
C VAL A 246 1.11 4.96 -12.07
N ALA A 247 2.02 5.19 -13.01
CA ALA A 247 3.26 4.47 -13.10
C ALA A 247 4.39 5.26 -12.41
N LEU A 248 5.08 4.58 -11.50
CA LEU A 248 6.32 5.03 -10.87
C LEU A 248 7.48 4.29 -11.54
N ILE A 249 8.44 5.04 -12.06
CA ILE A 249 9.52 4.50 -12.89
C ILE A 249 10.86 4.99 -12.35
N GLY A 250 11.80 4.08 -12.18
CA GLY A 250 13.14 4.34 -11.67
C GLY A 250 13.27 4.16 -10.16
N THR A 251 12.23 3.70 -9.45
CA THR A 251 12.23 3.66 -7.97
C THR A 251 12.79 2.37 -7.38
N GLN A 252 13.02 1.33 -8.18
CA GLN A 252 13.55 0.06 -7.67
C GLN A 252 14.95 0.21 -7.05
N ASP A 253 15.81 0.96 -7.70
CA ASP A 253 17.23 1.09 -7.32
C ASP A 253 17.59 2.57 -7.17
N LEU A 254 17.60 3.07 -5.93
CA LEU A 254 17.73 4.50 -5.63
C LEU A 254 19.20 4.92 -5.46
N TYR A 255 19.57 6.05 -6.04
CA TYR A 255 20.81 6.76 -5.79
C TYR A 255 20.61 8.28 -5.93
N LEU A 256 21.53 9.05 -5.38
CA LEU A 256 21.42 10.52 -5.35
C LEU A 256 21.36 11.09 -6.79
N CYS A 257 20.46 12.05 -7.00
CA CYS A 257 20.20 12.69 -8.29
C CYS A 257 19.70 11.76 -9.40
N LYS A 258 19.27 10.52 -9.07
CA LYS A 258 18.58 9.68 -10.07
C LYS A 258 17.33 10.35 -10.57
N GLN A 259 17.04 10.18 -11.88
CA GLN A 259 15.76 10.61 -12.43
C GLN A 259 14.68 9.59 -12.10
N LEU A 260 13.63 10.03 -11.39
CA LEU A 260 12.42 9.25 -11.14
C LEU A 260 11.27 9.86 -11.96
N THR A 261 10.42 9.01 -12.53
CA THR A 261 9.28 9.47 -13.33
C THR A 261 7.97 9.08 -12.66
N VAL A 262 7.06 10.04 -12.56
CA VAL A 262 5.66 9.85 -12.15
C VAL A 262 4.79 10.10 -13.38
N ARG A 263 4.14 9.05 -13.88
CA ARG A 263 3.31 9.13 -15.08
C ARG A 263 1.86 8.83 -14.75
N PHE A 264 0.98 9.80 -15.00
CA PHE A 264 -0.45 9.69 -14.71
C PHE A 264 -1.21 9.12 -15.92
N GLY A 265 -2.07 8.13 -15.68
CA GLY A 265 -2.95 7.55 -16.69
C GLY A 265 -4.31 8.26 -16.79
N GLU A 266 -5.13 7.84 -17.72
CA GLU A 266 -6.52 8.29 -17.80
C GLU A 266 -7.32 7.72 -16.63
N PRO A 267 -8.15 8.55 -15.95
CA PRO A 267 -9.00 8.06 -14.87
C PRO A 267 -10.00 7.01 -15.34
N ILE A 268 -10.05 5.88 -14.65
CA ILE A 268 -11.00 4.80 -14.88
C ILE A 268 -12.25 5.12 -14.09
N LEU A 269 -13.38 5.29 -14.77
CA LEU A 269 -14.66 5.57 -14.13
C LEU A 269 -15.23 4.29 -13.51
N SER A 270 -15.69 4.41 -12.27
CA SER A 270 -16.27 3.31 -11.49
C SER A 270 -17.74 3.60 -11.20
N PRO A 271 -18.69 2.94 -11.87
CA PRO A 271 -20.09 3.12 -11.58
C PRO A 271 -20.41 2.66 -10.16
N GLN A 272 -21.05 3.51 -9.38
CA GLN A 272 -21.33 3.20 -7.97
C GLN A 272 -22.21 1.96 -7.82
N SER A 273 -21.79 1.05 -6.95
CA SER A 273 -22.52 -0.18 -6.62
C SER A 273 -22.34 -0.54 -5.15
N SER A 274 -23.41 -0.55 -4.38
CA SER A 274 -23.37 -0.95 -2.96
C SER A 274 -22.98 -2.43 -2.76
N ARG A 275 -23.23 -3.28 -3.77
CA ARG A 275 -22.92 -4.71 -3.78
C ARG A 275 -22.28 -5.10 -5.13
N PRO A 276 -21.00 -4.77 -5.36
CA PRO A 276 -20.37 -5.07 -6.64
C PRO A 276 -20.35 -6.58 -6.90
N LYS A 277 -20.76 -6.98 -8.12
CA LYS A 277 -20.70 -8.38 -8.56
C LYS A 277 -19.26 -8.74 -8.91
N ALA A 278 -18.91 -10.03 -8.79
CA ALA A 278 -17.56 -10.52 -9.11
C ALA A 278 -17.09 -10.12 -10.52
N GLN A 279 -17.99 -10.15 -11.51
CA GLN A 279 -17.70 -9.74 -12.87
C GLN A 279 -17.38 -8.24 -13.00
N GLN A 280 -18.09 -7.36 -12.25
CA GLN A 280 -17.82 -5.92 -12.25
C GLN A 280 -16.44 -5.64 -11.62
N ILE A 281 -16.14 -6.33 -10.50
CA ILE A 281 -14.85 -6.21 -9.82
C ILE A 281 -13.73 -6.64 -10.77
N GLN A 282 -13.88 -7.79 -11.44
CA GLN A 282 -12.86 -8.31 -12.36
C GLN A 282 -12.65 -7.37 -13.54
N ALA A 283 -13.71 -6.85 -14.14
CA ALA A 283 -13.61 -5.91 -15.26
C ALA A 283 -12.81 -4.64 -14.88
N ILE A 284 -13.01 -4.10 -13.69
CA ILE A 284 -12.23 -2.93 -13.21
C ILE A 284 -10.77 -3.31 -12.93
N VAL A 285 -10.51 -4.50 -12.37
CA VAL A 285 -9.14 -4.98 -12.15
C VAL A 285 -8.41 -5.16 -13.47
N ASP A 286 -9.04 -5.80 -14.47
CA ASP A 286 -8.44 -6.03 -15.79
C ASP A 286 -8.16 -4.70 -16.51
N GLN A 287 -9.07 -3.74 -16.41
CA GLN A 287 -8.88 -2.39 -16.97
C GLN A 287 -7.73 -1.64 -16.29
N LEU A 288 -7.61 -1.76 -14.97
CA LEU A 288 -6.52 -1.14 -14.22
C LEU A 288 -5.17 -1.80 -14.56
N GLU A 289 -5.14 -3.13 -14.66
CA GLU A 289 -3.92 -3.88 -15.02
C GLU A 289 -3.44 -3.47 -16.42
N ALA A 290 -4.33 -3.39 -17.40
CA ALA A 290 -4.01 -2.91 -18.73
C ALA A 290 -3.49 -1.47 -18.71
N ALA A 291 -4.18 -0.56 -17.99
CA ALA A 291 -3.78 0.84 -17.91
C ALA A 291 -2.40 1.01 -17.25
N LEU A 292 -2.10 0.29 -16.17
CA LEU A 292 -0.79 0.34 -15.51
C LEU A 292 0.30 -0.23 -16.42
N THR A 293 0.02 -1.34 -17.11
CA THR A 293 0.96 -1.96 -18.06
C THR A 293 1.30 -1.02 -19.22
N ASP A 294 0.31 -0.31 -19.77
CA ASP A 294 0.53 0.65 -20.84
C ASP A 294 1.30 1.91 -20.40
N LEU A 295 1.21 2.28 -19.15
CA LEU A 295 1.96 3.40 -18.58
C LEU A 295 3.44 3.06 -18.33
N LEU A 296 3.78 1.80 -18.13
CA LEU A 296 5.15 1.36 -17.90
C LEU A 296 5.96 1.34 -19.22
N PRO A 297 7.24 1.71 -19.19
CA PRO A 297 8.07 1.64 -20.39
C PRO A 297 8.35 0.18 -20.77
N LYS A 298 8.24 -0.15 -22.08
CA LYS A 298 8.53 -1.50 -22.57
C LYS A 298 10.01 -1.84 -22.52
N ASP A 299 10.87 -0.84 -22.71
CA ASP A 299 12.33 -0.99 -22.81
C ASP A 299 12.99 -0.07 -21.75
N TYR A 300 12.80 -0.40 -20.47
CA TYR A 300 13.50 0.32 -19.40
C TYR A 300 14.98 -0.02 -19.40
N GLN A 301 15.82 1.00 -19.37
CA GLN A 301 17.25 0.86 -19.17
C GLN A 301 17.67 1.67 -17.96
N GLU A 302 18.31 1.00 -16.99
CA GLU A 302 18.88 1.66 -15.84
C GLU A 302 19.98 2.65 -16.29
N PRO A 303 19.90 3.93 -15.85
CA PRO A 303 20.93 4.92 -16.19
C PRO A 303 22.32 4.49 -15.70
N LYS A 304 23.33 4.70 -16.55
CA LYS A 304 24.75 4.41 -16.23
C LYS A 304 25.40 5.59 -15.47
N GLU A 305 24.77 6.03 -14.40
CA GLU A 305 25.26 7.13 -13.56
C GLU A 305 25.96 6.57 -12.30
N PRO A 306 26.89 7.33 -11.66
CA PRO A 306 27.48 6.92 -10.39
C PRO A 306 26.40 6.79 -9.30
N LYS A 307 26.29 5.62 -8.67
CA LYS A 307 25.26 5.33 -7.68
C LYS A 307 25.64 5.86 -6.29
N LEU A 308 25.75 7.19 -6.15
CA LEU A 308 26.07 7.82 -4.87
C LEU A 308 24.93 7.61 -3.85
N LEU A 309 25.27 7.37 -2.59
CA LEU A 309 24.36 7.09 -1.48
C LEU A 309 23.40 5.89 -1.71
N HIS A 310 23.72 5.02 -2.66
CA HIS A 310 22.92 3.86 -3.05
C HIS A 310 22.45 3.01 -1.85
N HIS A 311 23.39 2.55 -1.03
CA HIS A 311 23.07 1.71 0.13
C HIS A 311 22.13 2.44 1.10
N PHE A 312 22.42 3.69 1.42
CA PHE A 312 21.61 4.48 2.35
C PHE A 312 20.18 4.67 1.84
N LEU A 313 20.01 5.11 0.57
CA LEU A 313 18.70 5.42 0.00
C LEU A 313 17.79 4.19 -0.16
N ASN A 314 18.37 3.03 -0.43
CA ASN A 314 17.60 1.79 -0.56
C ASN A 314 17.27 1.13 0.80
N HIS A 315 17.95 1.49 1.89
CA HIS A 315 17.73 0.88 3.21
C HIS A 315 17.15 1.84 4.26
N MET A 316 17.02 3.14 3.96
CA MET A 316 16.58 4.14 4.93
C MET A 316 15.16 3.91 5.49
N PHE A 317 14.32 3.16 4.79
CA PHE A 317 12.95 2.84 5.22
C PHE A 317 12.75 1.37 5.61
N TRP A 318 13.81 0.58 5.65
CA TRP A 318 13.75 -0.83 6.11
C TRP A 318 13.71 -0.95 7.62
#